data_1669c57f4afbb299f0d8523c59592b99
#
_entry.id   1669c57f4afbb299f0d8523c59592b99
#
_cell.length_a   1.000
_cell.length_b   1.000
_cell.length_c   1.000
_cell.angle_alpha   90.00
_cell.angle_beta   90.00
_cell.angle_gamma   90.00
#
_symmetry.space_group_name_H-M   'P 1'
#
loop_
_entity.id
_entity.type
_entity.pdbx_description
1 polymer ?
#
loop_
_entity_poly.entity_id
_entity_poly.type
_entity_poly.pdbx_seq_one_letter_code
_entity_poly.pdbx_strand_id
1 'polypeptide(L)'
;MSARPLRRPPAFAALLCGAWLAAAFAQGADGGRQWPMFRGSPALLGVADSPLAGPLTLRWKYQAKDSIGSSAAIDGGTAYVGSFDGSLHAVDVTTGKARWVYQTAGPVEESSPCVRDGLVYVGDLEGQVHAIDAATGKARWTFKTEGEIKSSPNCQGGRVYIGSYDEHVYALDALTGALAWKTRTGGPVHATPALDAGLVYAAGCDEHLHVLDAATGAERYAVALGAYTGASAAVSGGHAYVGTFGNEVVAVDMAKRAVRWRYAHPTRSFPFYASAAVTADRVIVGGRDKLVHALNRSTGKPVWTFTTRARVESSPLVAGNRVFVGSNDGVLYGLDLASGKKVWEFVAGAPLSASPAAAGGALVIGSQDGVLYCFSS
;
A
#
# COMPACT_ATOMS: atom_id res chain seq x y z
N MET A 1 52.64 -59.59 -46.41
CA MET A 1 51.17 -59.61 -46.27
C MET A 1 50.81 -58.59 -45.23
N SER A 2 50.29 -57.44 -45.69
CA SER A 2 50.05 -56.21 -44.94
C SER A 2 48.61 -56.23 -44.40
N ALA A 3 48.43 -56.13 -43.09
CA ALA A 3 47.13 -55.96 -42.45
C ALA A 3 46.86 -54.47 -42.21
N ARG A 4 45.81 -53.97 -42.83
CA ARG A 4 45.28 -52.57 -42.62
C ARG A 4 44.54 -52.48 -41.30
N PRO A 5 44.68 -51.37 -40.53
CA PRO A 5 43.86 -51.14 -39.34
C PRO A 5 42.52 -50.54 -39.72
N LEU A 6 41.42 -51.02 -39.02
CA LEU A 6 40.10 -50.59 -39.11
C LEU A 6 39.98 -49.20 -38.48
N ARG A 7 39.40 -48.22 -39.21
CA ARG A 7 39.01 -46.89 -38.73
C ARG A 7 37.74 -46.99 -37.90
N ARG A 8 37.74 -46.46 -36.65
CA ARG A 8 36.56 -46.19 -35.84
C ARG A 8 35.92 -44.92 -36.33
N PRO A 9 34.53 -44.82 -36.32
CA PRO A 9 33.81 -43.59 -36.63
C PRO A 9 33.83 -42.62 -35.41
N PRO A 10 33.73 -41.29 -35.64
CA PRO A 10 33.73 -40.31 -34.56
C PRO A 10 32.39 -40.30 -33.81
N ALA A 11 32.47 -40.24 -32.49
CA ALA A 11 31.33 -40.06 -31.60
C ALA A 11 30.76 -38.65 -31.78
N PHE A 12 29.52 -38.55 -32.21
CA PHE A 12 28.73 -37.32 -32.16
C PHE A 12 28.37 -37.01 -30.69
N ALA A 13 29.02 -35.98 -30.15
CA ALA A 13 28.56 -35.37 -28.89
C ALA A 13 27.32 -34.51 -29.18
N ALA A 14 26.18 -34.99 -28.76
CA ALA A 14 24.94 -34.19 -28.75
C ALA A 14 25.03 -33.17 -27.63
N LEU A 15 25.28 -31.89 -27.98
CA LEU A 15 25.08 -30.76 -27.10
C LEU A 15 23.57 -30.55 -26.92
N LEU A 16 23.05 -30.98 -25.78
CA LEU A 16 21.74 -30.57 -25.29
C LEU A 16 21.84 -29.11 -24.80
N CYS A 17 21.56 -28.14 -25.67
CA CYS A 17 21.24 -26.79 -25.30
C CYS A 17 19.89 -26.78 -24.55
N GLY A 18 19.95 -26.86 -23.25
CA GLY A 18 18.78 -26.55 -22.38
C GLY A 18 18.41 -25.08 -22.53
N ALA A 19 17.42 -24.80 -23.36
CA ALA A 19 16.77 -23.49 -23.38
C ALA A 19 16.02 -23.29 -22.05
N TRP A 20 16.62 -22.54 -21.15
CA TRP A 20 15.90 -21.95 -20.04
C TRP A 20 14.95 -20.88 -20.61
N LEU A 21 13.68 -21.23 -20.78
CA LEU A 21 12.61 -20.26 -20.94
C LEU A 21 12.52 -19.48 -19.63
N ALA A 22 13.20 -18.33 -19.56
CA ALA A 22 12.86 -17.29 -18.61
C ALA A 22 11.44 -16.83 -18.98
N ALA A 23 10.44 -17.31 -18.24
CA ALA A 23 9.12 -16.72 -18.23
C ALA A 23 9.28 -15.32 -17.64
N ALA A 24 9.52 -14.33 -18.50
CA ALA A 24 9.31 -12.94 -18.18
C ALA A 24 7.82 -12.83 -17.87
N PHE A 25 7.49 -12.71 -16.59
CA PHE A 25 6.16 -12.25 -16.18
C PHE A 25 5.99 -10.87 -16.80
N ALA A 26 5.27 -10.81 -17.91
CA ALA A 26 4.78 -9.58 -18.45
C ALA A 26 3.91 -8.95 -17.35
N GLN A 27 4.44 -7.94 -16.68
CA GLN A 27 3.61 -6.95 -16.00
C GLN A 27 2.74 -6.37 -17.10
N GLY A 28 1.44 -6.70 -17.04
CA GLY A 28 0.48 -6.27 -18.03
C GLY A 28 0.56 -4.76 -18.17
N ALA A 29 0.84 -4.30 -19.38
CA ALA A 29 0.77 -2.91 -19.78
C ALA A 29 -0.71 -2.46 -19.79
N ASP A 30 -1.33 -2.39 -18.62
CA ASP A 30 -2.70 -1.90 -18.42
C ASP A 30 -2.66 -0.42 -18.04
N GLY A 31 -1.91 0.35 -18.86
CA GLY A 31 -1.59 1.78 -18.77
C GLY A 31 -2.39 2.58 -17.75
N GLY A 32 -2.03 2.52 -16.45
CA GLY A 32 -2.60 3.35 -15.39
C GLY A 32 -4.03 3.05 -14.98
N ARG A 33 -4.56 1.86 -15.31
CA ARG A 33 -5.95 1.46 -15.00
C ARG A 33 -6.12 0.78 -13.65
N GLN A 34 -5.04 0.58 -12.90
CA GLN A 34 -5.06 -0.17 -11.66
C GLN A 34 -4.45 0.63 -10.50
N TRP A 35 -5.05 0.44 -9.33
CA TRP A 35 -4.53 0.79 -8.01
C TRP A 35 -4.87 -0.38 -7.08
N PRO A 36 -4.19 -1.53 -7.22
CA PRO A 36 -4.72 -2.80 -6.76
C PRO A 36 -4.61 -3.04 -5.26
N MET A 37 -4.01 -2.11 -4.53
CA MET A 37 -3.77 -2.26 -3.09
C MET A 37 -3.53 -0.90 -2.42
N PHE A 38 -3.42 -0.90 -1.10
CA PHE A 38 -2.98 0.26 -0.34
C PHE A 38 -1.68 0.84 -0.92
N ARG A 39 -1.65 2.16 -1.16
CA ARG A 39 -0.52 2.90 -1.78
C ARG A 39 -0.19 2.51 -3.22
N GLY A 40 -1.02 1.70 -3.89
CA GLY A 40 -0.99 1.41 -5.32
C GLY A 40 0.05 0.39 -5.78
N SER A 41 1.06 0.06 -4.98
CA SER A 41 2.14 -0.85 -5.35
C SER A 41 2.64 -1.65 -4.15
N PRO A 42 3.27 -2.83 -4.36
CA PRO A 42 3.83 -3.62 -3.26
C PRO A 42 4.88 -2.87 -2.43
N ALA A 43 5.62 -1.95 -3.04
CA ALA A 43 6.60 -1.09 -2.36
C ALA A 43 5.95 0.12 -1.65
N LEU A 44 4.63 0.26 -1.70
CA LEU A 44 3.79 1.27 -1.03
C LEU A 44 4.15 2.72 -1.37
N LEU A 45 4.45 3.00 -2.63
CA LEU A 45 4.99 4.30 -3.04
C LEU A 45 3.98 5.44 -3.05
N GLY A 46 2.69 5.18 -3.16
CA GLY A 46 1.67 6.22 -3.22
C GLY A 46 1.72 7.11 -4.47
N VAL A 47 2.23 6.56 -5.57
CA VAL A 47 2.37 7.24 -6.86
C VAL A 47 1.55 6.50 -7.90
N ALA A 48 0.64 7.20 -8.57
CA ALA A 48 -0.17 6.63 -9.65
C ALA A 48 0.62 6.58 -10.95
N ASP A 49 0.41 5.51 -11.72
CA ASP A 49 1.08 5.30 -13.02
C ASP A 49 0.62 6.30 -14.09
N SER A 50 -0.57 6.89 -13.93
CA SER A 50 -1.12 7.88 -14.86
C SER A 50 -1.46 9.18 -14.15
N PRO A 51 -1.23 10.34 -14.81
CA PRO A 51 -1.68 11.61 -14.29
C PRO A 51 -3.21 11.68 -14.33
N LEU A 52 -3.79 12.40 -13.37
CA LEU A 52 -5.18 12.83 -13.44
C LEU A 52 -5.23 14.12 -14.27
N ALA A 53 -5.84 14.09 -15.45
CA ALA A 53 -5.88 15.25 -16.35
C ALA A 53 -6.91 16.29 -15.87
N GLY A 54 -6.69 17.57 -16.20
CA GLY A 54 -7.66 18.65 -16.04
C GLY A 54 -8.18 18.92 -14.62
N PRO A 55 -9.21 19.74 -14.49
CA PRO A 55 -9.94 19.92 -13.25
C PRO A 55 -10.82 18.69 -12.96
N LEU A 56 -10.75 18.20 -11.72
CA LEU A 56 -11.56 17.06 -11.28
C LEU A 56 -12.96 17.54 -10.89
N THR A 57 -13.99 16.82 -11.33
CA THR A 57 -15.39 17.02 -10.95
C THR A 57 -15.94 15.79 -10.25
N LEU A 58 -16.83 15.99 -9.28
CA LEU A 58 -17.53 14.90 -8.61
C LEU A 58 -18.41 14.15 -9.60
N ARG A 59 -18.18 12.84 -9.75
CA ARG A 59 -18.95 11.97 -10.65
C ARG A 59 -20.13 11.34 -9.92
N TRP A 60 -19.84 10.75 -8.77
CA TRP A 60 -20.84 10.07 -7.95
C TRP A 60 -20.41 10.00 -6.48
N LYS A 61 -21.38 9.72 -5.64
CA LYS A 61 -21.25 9.34 -4.22
C LYS A 61 -21.90 7.98 -4.03
N TYR A 62 -21.24 7.14 -3.25
CA TYR A 62 -21.78 5.86 -2.79
C TYR A 62 -21.85 5.87 -1.27
N GLN A 63 -22.98 5.49 -0.68
CA GLN A 63 -23.19 5.51 0.77
C GLN A 63 -23.08 4.10 1.34
N ALA A 64 -22.10 3.87 2.23
CA ALA A 64 -22.05 2.74 3.15
C ALA A 64 -22.86 3.04 4.41
N LYS A 65 -23.08 2.05 5.27
CA LYS A 65 -23.87 2.24 6.50
C LYS A 65 -23.10 2.91 7.63
N ASP A 66 -21.75 2.83 7.60
CA ASP A 66 -20.87 3.41 8.60
C ASP A 66 -19.59 3.93 7.95
N SER A 67 -18.68 4.49 8.72
CA SER A 67 -17.46 5.15 8.29
C SER A 67 -16.60 4.30 7.35
N ILE A 68 -15.97 4.97 6.38
CA ILE A 68 -15.00 4.38 5.46
C ILE A 68 -13.62 4.94 5.82
N GLY A 69 -12.90 4.23 6.71
CA GLY A 69 -11.50 4.50 7.05
C GLY A 69 -10.52 3.76 6.12
N SER A 70 -10.97 2.68 5.51
CA SER A 70 -10.25 1.89 4.51
C SER A 70 -9.99 2.71 3.24
N SER A 71 -8.79 2.61 2.69
CA SER A 71 -8.47 3.19 1.37
C SER A 71 -8.90 2.25 0.27
N ALA A 72 -9.41 2.79 -0.84
CA ALA A 72 -9.90 1.95 -1.92
C ALA A 72 -8.76 1.25 -2.69
N ALA A 73 -9.00 -0.01 -3.08
CA ALA A 73 -8.29 -0.64 -4.18
C ALA A 73 -9.14 -0.55 -5.46
N ILE A 74 -8.51 -0.32 -6.60
CA ILE A 74 -9.20 -0.20 -7.90
C ILE A 74 -8.60 -1.19 -8.88
N ASP A 75 -9.43 -2.09 -9.38
CA ASP A 75 -9.05 -3.06 -10.41
C ASP A 75 -10.23 -3.39 -11.32
N GLY A 76 -9.98 -3.59 -12.62
CA GLY A 76 -11.01 -3.96 -13.59
C GLY A 76 -12.25 -3.05 -13.60
N GLY A 77 -12.10 -1.74 -13.31
CA GLY A 77 -13.21 -0.78 -13.23
C GLY A 77 -14.08 -0.94 -11.97
N THR A 78 -13.60 -1.65 -10.95
CA THR A 78 -14.25 -1.80 -9.65
C THR A 78 -13.40 -1.16 -8.56
N ALA A 79 -14.01 -0.35 -7.71
CA ALA A 79 -13.42 0.12 -6.46
C ALA A 79 -13.86 -0.80 -5.32
N TYR A 80 -12.92 -1.33 -4.57
CA TYR A 80 -13.15 -2.17 -3.39
C TYR A 80 -12.79 -1.37 -2.15
N VAL A 81 -13.66 -1.33 -1.16
CA VAL A 81 -13.44 -0.55 0.07
C VAL A 81 -14.11 -1.22 1.26
N GLY A 82 -13.39 -1.26 2.38
CA GLY A 82 -13.94 -1.72 3.66
C GLY A 82 -14.67 -0.60 4.39
N SER A 83 -15.66 -0.96 5.21
CA SER A 83 -16.40 -0.03 6.06
C SER A 83 -16.46 -0.55 7.50
N PHE A 84 -16.59 0.36 8.45
CA PHE A 84 -16.76 0.03 9.86
C PHE A 84 -18.09 -0.70 10.14
N ASP A 85 -19.03 -0.70 9.18
CA ASP A 85 -20.24 -1.53 9.23
C ASP A 85 -19.98 -3.04 9.12
N GLY A 86 -18.72 -3.47 9.00
CA GLY A 86 -18.31 -4.86 8.85
C GLY A 86 -18.50 -5.38 7.42
N SER A 87 -18.46 -4.52 6.42
CA SER A 87 -18.65 -4.92 5.02
C SER A 87 -17.46 -4.52 4.14
N LEU A 88 -17.17 -5.38 3.15
CA LEU A 88 -16.39 -5.03 1.97
C LEU A 88 -17.34 -4.74 0.82
N HIS A 89 -17.24 -3.54 0.26
CA HIS A 89 -18.05 -3.07 -0.85
C HIS A 89 -17.27 -3.11 -2.16
N ALA A 90 -17.87 -3.65 -3.23
CA ALA A 90 -17.37 -3.53 -4.59
C ALA A 90 -18.27 -2.58 -5.37
N VAL A 91 -17.73 -1.45 -5.79
CA VAL A 91 -18.47 -0.37 -6.42
C VAL A 91 -17.95 -0.16 -7.84
N ASP A 92 -18.84 -0.12 -8.81
CA ASP A 92 -18.50 0.19 -10.20
C ASP A 92 -17.99 1.62 -10.33
N VAL A 93 -16.76 1.81 -10.79
CA VAL A 93 -16.10 3.12 -10.86
C VAL A 93 -16.79 4.07 -11.86
N THR A 94 -17.46 3.53 -12.88
CA THR A 94 -18.15 4.35 -13.89
C THR A 94 -19.48 4.87 -13.40
N THR A 95 -20.24 4.02 -12.68
CA THR A 95 -21.65 4.30 -12.33
C THR A 95 -21.88 4.63 -10.87
N GLY A 96 -20.93 4.30 -9.97
CA GLY A 96 -21.08 4.44 -8.52
C GLY A 96 -22.05 3.43 -7.89
N LYS A 97 -22.50 2.42 -8.64
CA LYS A 97 -23.42 1.39 -8.12
C LYS A 97 -22.63 0.23 -7.51
N ALA A 98 -23.15 -0.32 -6.40
CA ALA A 98 -22.60 -1.55 -5.85
C ALA A 98 -22.74 -2.70 -6.86
N ARG A 99 -21.66 -3.44 -7.08
CA ARG A 99 -21.65 -4.72 -7.79
C ARG A 99 -22.03 -5.84 -6.83
N TRP A 100 -21.43 -5.80 -5.64
CA TRP A 100 -21.72 -6.68 -4.53
C TRP A 100 -21.24 -6.07 -3.20
N VAL A 101 -21.76 -6.60 -2.11
CA VAL A 101 -21.35 -6.32 -0.74
C VAL A 101 -21.12 -7.64 -0.04
N TYR A 102 -19.96 -7.80 0.61
CA TYR A 102 -19.58 -8.98 1.38
C TYR A 102 -19.51 -8.62 2.87
N GLN A 103 -20.19 -9.40 3.72
CA GLN A 103 -20.15 -9.25 5.17
C GLN A 103 -18.91 -9.94 5.73
N THR A 104 -18.03 -9.20 6.41
CA THR A 104 -16.88 -9.69 7.16
C THR A 104 -17.29 -10.16 8.54
N ALA A 105 -16.36 -10.73 9.31
CA ALA A 105 -16.66 -11.19 10.68
C ALA A 105 -16.78 -10.04 11.68
N GLY A 106 -16.10 -8.92 11.41
CA GLY A 106 -16.09 -7.72 12.22
C GLY A 106 -15.88 -6.45 11.39
N PRO A 107 -15.81 -5.27 12.02
CA PRO A 107 -15.57 -4.02 11.32
C PRO A 107 -14.28 -4.04 10.50
N VAL A 108 -14.32 -3.40 9.31
CA VAL A 108 -13.13 -3.10 8.51
C VAL A 108 -12.79 -1.63 8.72
N GLU A 109 -11.80 -1.35 9.57
CA GLU A 109 -11.44 0.02 9.93
C GLU A 109 -10.43 0.60 8.94
N GLU A 110 -9.16 0.25 9.07
CA GLU A 110 -8.07 0.81 8.27
C GLU A 110 -7.52 -0.18 7.23
N SER A 111 -7.80 -1.48 7.40
CA SER A 111 -7.37 -2.50 6.44
C SER A 111 -7.94 -2.18 5.05
N SER A 112 -7.05 -1.80 4.15
CA SER A 112 -7.40 -1.48 2.75
C SER A 112 -7.28 -2.74 1.91
N PRO A 113 -8.23 -3.02 0.98
CA PRO A 113 -8.20 -4.24 0.19
C PRO A 113 -6.97 -4.36 -0.70
N CYS A 114 -6.54 -5.60 -0.97
CA CYS A 114 -5.60 -5.93 -2.04
C CYS A 114 -6.29 -6.82 -3.07
N VAL A 115 -6.15 -6.50 -4.35
CA VAL A 115 -6.76 -7.24 -5.46
C VAL A 115 -5.68 -7.88 -6.30
N ARG A 116 -5.75 -9.21 -6.47
CA ARG A 116 -4.80 -9.94 -7.30
C ARG A 116 -5.42 -11.23 -7.82
N ASP A 117 -5.20 -11.54 -9.08
CA ASP A 117 -5.58 -12.81 -9.73
C ASP A 117 -7.05 -13.19 -9.51
N GLY A 118 -7.95 -12.19 -9.57
CA GLY A 118 -9.40 -12.36 -9.41
C GLY A 118 -9.87 -12.54 -7.97
N LEU A 119 -9.00 -12.33 -6.98
CA LEU A 119 -9.35 -12.36 -5.56
C LEU A 119 -9.11 -10.99 -4.91
N VAL A 120 -9.96 -10.67 -3.93
CA VAL A 120 -9.86 -9.49 -3.06
C VAL A 120 -9.55 -9.97 -1.65
N TYR A 121 -8.50 -9.41 -1.05
CA TYR A 121 -8.08 -9.74 0.32
C TYR A 121 -8.30 -8.54 1.22
N VAL A 122 -8.77 -8.75 2.45
CA VAL A 122 -8.96 -7.72 3.47
C VAL A 122 -8.88 -8.34 4.87
N GLY A 123 -8.43 -7.57 5.85
CA GLY A 123 -8.47 -7.95 7.26
C GLY A 123 -9.59 -7.22 8.00
N ASP A 124 -10.04 -7.75 9.13
CA ASP A 124 -11.03 -7.12 10.01
C ASP A 124 -10.56 -7.05 11.48
N LEU A 125 -11.30 -6.30 12.29
CA LEU A 125 -10.98 -6.12 13.72
C LEU A 125 -11.22 -7.37 14.57
N GLU A 126 -11.94 -8.39 14.06
CA GLU A 126 -12.01 -9.69 14.68
C GLU A 126 -10.75 -10.54 14.42
N GLY A 127 -9.75 -9.98 13.68
CA GLY A 127 -8.50 -10.67 13.38
C GLY A 127 -8.65 -11.70 12.25
N GLN A 128 -9.63 -11.55 11.40
CA GLN A 128 -9.83 -12.47 10.27
C GLN A 128 -9.35 -11.86 8.97
N VAL A 129 -8.56 -12.61 8.22
CA VAL A 129 -8.22 -12.33 6.82
C VAL A 129 -9.24 -13.02 5.94
N HIS A 130 -9.82 -12.27 5.02
CA HIS A 130 -10.80 -12.77 4.04
C HIS A 130 -10.20 -12.75 2.65
N ALA A 131 -10.43 -13.81 1.87
CA ALA A 131 -10.24 -13.83 0.43
C ALA A 131 -11.60 -14.01 -0.25
N ILE A 132 -11.95 -13.09 -1.12
CA ILE A 132 -13.25 -12.99 -1.76
C ILE A 132 -13.04 -13.01 -3.26
N ASP A 133 -13.88 -13.75 -3.98
CA ASP A 133 -13.92 -13.74 -5.43
C ASP A 133 -14.34 -12.35 -5.94
N ALA A 134 -13.48 -11.70 -6.71
CA ALA A 134 -13.67 -10.32 -7.14
C ALA A 134 -14.88 -10.11 -8.05
N ALA A 135 -15.26 -11.13 -8.81
CA ALA A 135 -16.40 -11.05 -9.73
C ALA A 135 -17.73 -11.27 -9.02
N THR A 136 -17.78 -12.17 -8.03
CA THR A 136 -19.04 -12.65 -7.43
C THR A 136 -19.27 -12.16 -6.00
N GLY A 137 -18.25 -11.67 -5.31
CA GLY A 137 -18.34 -11.30 -3.89
C GLY A 137 -18.45 -12.50 -2.94
N LYS A 138 -18.21 -13.73 -3.40
CA LYS A 138 -18.29 -14.94 -2.56
C LYS A 138 -16.96 -15.19 -1.87
N ALA A 139 -16.99 -15.58 -0.59
CA ALA A 139 -15.82 -16.02 0.13
C ALA A 139 -15.17 -17.24 -0.55
N ARG A 140 -13.85 -17.21 -0.63
CA ARG A 140 -13.02 -18.34 -1.07
C ARG A 140 -12.39 -19.04 0.10
N TRP A 141 -11.77 -18.27 1.00
CA TRP A 141 -11.21 -18.76 2.24
C TRP A 141 -11.17 -17.64 3.28
N THR A 142 -11.02 -18.01 4.52
CA THR A 142 -10.71 -17.11 5.63
C THR A 142 -9.57 -17.69 6.46
N PHE A 143 -8.79 -16.82 7.11
CA PHE A 143 -7.72 -17.19 8.02
C PHE A 143 -7.82 -16.35 9.30
N LYS A 144 -7.76 -16.97 10.48
CA LYS A 144 -7.87 -16.30 11.77
C LYS A 144 -6.49 -16.09 12.39
N THR A 145 -6.15 -14.85 12.75
CA THR A 145 -5.03 -14.46 13.61
C THR A 145 -5.49 -14.40 15.07
N GLU A 146 -4.57 -14.19 16.00
CA GLU A 146 -4.89 -14.12 17.43
C GLU A 146 -5.16 -12.69 17.91
N GLY A 147 -5.07 -11.69 17.04
CA GLY A 147 -5.30 -10.26 17.31
C GLY A 147 -6.01 -9.55 16.19
N GLU A 148 -6.45 -8.32 16.44
CA GLU A 148 -7.07 -7.43 15.45
C GLU A 148 -6.16 -7.23 14.23
N ILE A 149 -6.77 -6.99 13.05
CA ILE A 149 -6.05 -6.65 11.83
C ILE A 149 -6.45 -5.25 11.39
N LYS A 150 -5.54 -4.30 11.61
CA LYS A 150 -5.60 -2.93 11.04
C LYS A 150 -4.71 -2.77 9.81
N SER A 151 -3.70 -3.61 9.72
CA SER A 151 -2.80 -3.71 8.57
C SER A 151 -3.57 -4.02 7.28
N SER A 152 -3.17 -3.43 6.17
CA SER A 152 -3.68 -3.80 4.85
C SER A 152 -2.91 -5.01 4.31
N PRO A 153 -3.56 -5.96 3.63
CA PRO A 153 -2.85 -7.02 2.94
C PRO A 153 -2.02 -6.48 1.77
N ASN A 154 -0.83 -7.03 1.59
CA ASN A 154 0.00 -6.84 0.40
C ASN A 154 0.08 -8.18 -0.34
N CYS A 155 -0.45 -8.24 -1.56
CA CYS A 155 -0.59 -9.48 -2.31
C CYS A 155 0.37 -9.54 -3.49
N GLN A 156 1.40 -10.37 -3.39
CA GLN A 156 2.41 -10.54 -4.42
C GLN A 156 3.03 -11.94 -4.42
N GLY A 157 3.39 -12.44 -5.59
CA GLY A 157 4.13 -13.70 -5.73
C GLY A 157 3.36 -14.92 -5.22
N GLY A 158 2.03 -14.95 -5.39
CA GLY A 158 1.18 -16.02 -4.90
C GLY A 158 0.97 -16.04 -3.37
N ARG A 159 1.30 -14.94 -2.69
CA ARG A 159 1.15 -14.80 -1.24
C ARG A 159 0.44 -13.52 -0.84
N VAL A 160 -0.17 -13.55 0.33
CA VAL A 160 -0.75 -12.41 1.03
C VAL A 160 0.07 -12.19 2.30
N TYR A 161 0.65 -10.99 2.42
CA TYR A 161 1.41 -10.57 3.59
C TYR A 161 0.59 -9.57 4.38
N ILE A 162 0.48 -9.76 5.72
CA ILE A 162 -0.34 -8.92 6.57
C ILE A 162 0.22 -8.87 7.99
N GLY A 163 0.09 -7.74 8.66
CA GLY A 163 0.41 -7.57 10.07
C GLY A 163 -0.82 -7.80 10.96
N SER A 164 -0.60 -8.24 12.19
CA SER A 164 -1.65 -8.39 13.20
C SER A 164 -1.22 -7.78 14.54
N TYR A 165 -2.19 -7.43 15.35
CA TYR A 165 -1.98 -6.94 16.71
C TYR A 165 -1.53 -8.04 17.68
N ASP A 166 -1.51 -9.32 17.24
CA ASP A 166 -0.88 -10.42 17.97
C ASP A 166 0.66 -10.43 17.82
N GLU A 167 1.26 -9.33 17.38
CA GLU A 167 2.71 -9.14 17.23
C GLU A 167 3.35 -9.95 16.09
N HIS A 168 2.58 -10.41 15.10
CA HIS A 168 3.13 -11.20 14.00
C HIS A 168 2.89 -10.54 12.63
N VAL A 169 3.85 -10.76 11.74
CA VAL A 169 3.68 -10.66 10.30
C VAL A 169 3.38 -12.05 9.77
N TYR A 170 2.32 -12.17 8.99
CA TYR A 170 1.86 -13.41 8.37
C TYR A 170 2.11 -13.40 6.87
N ALA A 171 2.47 -14.54 6.31
CA ALA A 171 2.39 -14.82 4.88
C ALA A 171 1.48 -16.03 4.68
N LEU A 172 0.43 -15.82 3.91
CA LEU A 172 -0.56 -16.84 3.57
C LEU A 172 -0.45 -17.17 2.09
N ASP A 173 -0.72 -18.42 1.71
CA ASP A 173 -0.91 -18.79 0.32
C ASP A 173 -2.16 -18.07 -0.23
N ALA A 174 -2.02 -17.36 -1.32
CA ALA A 174 -3.08 -16.50 -1.85
C ALA A 174 -4.32 -17.28 -2.32
N LEU A 175 -4.16 -18.50 -2.83
CA LEU A 175 -5.27 -19.29 -3.37
C LEU A 175 -6.00 -20.09 -2.29
N THR A 176 -5.28 -20.58 -1.29
CA THR A 176 -5.82 -21.54 -0.30
C THR A 176 -5.98 -20.96 1.11
N GLY A 177 -5.33 -19.83 1.41
CA GLY A 177 -5.27 -19.27 2.76
C GLY A 177 -4.36 -20.03 3.72
N ALA A 178 -3.64 -21.06 3.25
CA ALA A 178 -2.74 -21.83 4.10
C ALA A 178 -1.58 -20.96 4.62
N LEU A 179 -1.25 -21.13 5.90
CA LEU A 179 -0.11 -20.43 6.51
C LEU A 179 1.20 -20.92 5.87
N ALA A 180 1.91 -20.01 5.19
CA ALA A 180 3.25 -20.29 4.68
C ALA A 180 4.29 -20.06 5.77
N TRP A 181 4.22 -18.93 6.46
CA TRP A 181 5.03 -18.60 7.63
C TRP A 181 4.38 -17.46 8.45
N LYS A 182 4.77 -17.38 9.71
CA LYS A 182 4.54 -16.21 10.56
C LYS A 182 5.82 -15.86 11.30
N THR A 183 6.08 -14.56 11.49
CA THR A 183 7.27 -14.06 12.18
C THR A 183 6.85 -13.07 13.23
N ARG A 184 7.29 -13.32 14.47
CA ARG A 184 7.03 -12.41 15.59
C ARG A 184 7.95 -11.20 15.49
N THR A 185 7.40 -10.02 15.71
CA THR A 185 8.10 -8.75 15.86
C THR A 185 8.39 -8.46 17.34
N GLY A 186 7.98 -7.63 18.02
CA GLY A 186 8.14 -7.36 19.45
C GLY A 186 7.01 -6.50 19.97
N GLY A 187 6.05 -6.21 19.08
CA GLY A 187 4.87 -5.42 19.34
C GLY A 187 3.86 -5.52 18.21
N PRO A 188 2.64 -4.99 18.39
CA PRO A 188 1.59 -5.01 17.38
C PRO A 188 2.06 -4.48 16.02
N VAL A 189 1.71 -5.18 14.94
CA VAL A 189 2.04 -4.79 13.56
C VAL A 189 0.85 -4.08 12.94
N HIS A 190 0.81 -2.76 13.14
CA HIS A 190 -0.24 -1.90 12.58
C HIS A 190 -0.02 -1.64 11.08
N ALA A 191 1.22 -1.37 10.70
CA ALA A 191 1.59 -0.97 9.35
C ALA A 191 1.38 -2.10 8.33
N THR A 192 1.08 -1.73 7.09
CA THR A 192 1.08 -2.64 5.96
C THR A 192 2.52 -3.06 5.63
N PRO A 193 2.83 -4.37 5.54
CA PRO A 193 4.14 -4.82 5.09
C PRO A 193 4.41 -4.39 3.65
N ALA A 194 5.50 -3.67 3.40
CA ALA A 194 5.96 -3.36 2.04
C ALA A 194 6.79 -4.50 1.48
N LEU A 195 6.78 -4.67 0.16
CA LEU A 195 7.59 -5.67 -0.54
C LEU A 195 8.47 -5.02 -1.60
N ASP A 196 9.75 -5.39 -1.57
CA ASP A 196 10.71 -5.03 -2.62
C ASP A 196 11.81 -6.09 -2.70
N ALA A 197 12.23 -6.47 -3.90
CA ALA A 197 13.36 -7.37 -4.19
C ALA A 197 13.37 -8.68 -3.37
N GLY A 198 12.20 -9.30 -3.12
CA GLY A 198 12.08 -10.54 -2.36
C GLY A 198 12.17 -10.39 -0.84
N LEU A 199 12.09 -9.17 -0.34
CA LEU A 199 12.08 -8.83 1.07
C LEU A 199 10.74 -8.22 1.48
N VAL A 200 10.36 -8.46 2.73
CA VAL A 200 9.22 -7.85 3.42
C VAL A 200 9.76 -6.83 4.42
N TYR A 201 9.21 -5.63 4.38
CA TYR A 201 9.56 -4.53 5.28
C TYR A 201 8.36 -4.25 6.18
N ALA A 202 8.44 -4.65 7.43
CA ALA A 202 7.39 -4.48 8.42
C ALA A 202 7.84 -3.52 9.53
N ALA A 203 7.05 -2.50 9.76
CA ALA A 203 7.24 -1.57 10.88
C ALA A 203 6.04 -1.70 11.83
N GLY A 204 6.26 -1.47 13.12
CA GLY A 204 5.22 -1.67 14.11
C GLY A 204 5.44 -0.90 15.40
N CYS A 205 4.77 -1.34 16.46
CA CYS A 205 4.79 -0.70 17.77
C CYS A 205 6.03 -1.06 18.61
N ASP A 206 6.94 -1.87 18.10
CA ASP A 206 8.21 -2.25 18.73
C ASP A 206 9.39 -1.33 18.36
N GLU A 207 9.10 -0.21 17.69
CA GLU A 207 10.08 0.82 17.31
C GLU A 207 11.13 0.38 16.28
N HIS A 208 10.89 -0.74 15.55
CA HIS A 208 11.80 -1.29 14.57
C HIS A 208 11.18 -1.36 13.17
N LEU A 209 12.04 -1.28 12.15
CA LEU A 209 11.75 -1.72 10.80
C LEU A 209 12.40 -3.09 10.61
N HIS A 210 11.58 -4.14 10.63
CA HIS A 210 12.01 -5.51 10.36
C HIS A 210 12.15 -5.75 8.87
N VAL A 211 13.22 -6.42 8.48
CA VAL A 211 13.47 -6.84 7.10
C VAL A 211 13.51 -8.36 7.07
N LEU A 212 12.46 -8.94 6.50
CA LEU A 212 12.25 -10.39 6.47
C LEU A 212 12.44 -10.91 5.04
N ASP A 213 12.86 -12.15 4.93
CA ASP A 213 12.86 -12.88 3.67
C ASP A 213 11.42 -13.21 3.27
N ALA A 214 10.98 -12.81 2.09
CA ALA A 214 9.59 -12.99 1.67
C ALA A 214 9.21 -14.47 1.46
N ALA A 215 10.17 -15.34 1.16
CA ALA A 215 9.92 -16.76 0.93
C ALA A 215 9.77 -17.54 2.24
N THR A 216 10.57 -17.21 3.26
CA THR A 216 10.72 -18.03 4.47
C THR A 216 10.25 -17.35 5.76
N GLY A 217 10.07 -16.02 5.75
CA GLY A 217 9.79 -15.21 6.93
C GLY A 217 11.01 -15.00 7.84
N ALA A 218 12.18 -15.54 7.50
CA ALA A 218 13.37 -15.38 8.31
C ALA A 218 13.79 -13.90 8.37
N GLU A 219 13.97 -13.39 9.59
CA GLU A 219 14.49 -12.04 9.77
C GLU A 219 15.93 -11.96 9.30
N ARG A 220 16.19 -11.03 8.36
CA ARG A 220 17.53 -10.72 7.87
C ARG A 220 18.23 -9.73 8.79
N TYR A 221 17.51 -8.73 9.25
CA TYR A 221 17.93 -7.72 10.23
C TYR A 221 16.73 -6.83 10.60
N ALA A 222 16.88 -6.06 11.67
CA ALA A 222 15.99 -4.97 12.05
C ALA A 222 16.77 -3.66 12.20
N VAL A 223 16.09 -2.53 11.98
CA VAL A 223 16.66 -1.19 12.14
C VAL A 223 15.82 -0.41 13.14
N ALA A 224 16.43 0.08 14.22
CA ALA A 224 15.73 0.88 15.20
C ALA A 224 15.28 2.23 14.60
N LEU A 225 13.99 2.52 14.68
CA LEU A 225 13.40 3.78 14.26
C LEU A 225 13.44 4.84 15.36
N GLY A 226 13.53 4.42 16.63
CA GLY A 226 13.57 5.28 17.81
C GLY A 226 12.21 5.70 18.35
N ALA A 227 11.13 5.26 17.72
CA ALA A 227 9.76 5.37 18.20
C ALA A 227 8.85 4.43 17.42
N TYR A 228 7.74 4.02 18.01
CA TYR A 228 6.73 3.20 17.36
C TYR A 228 6.06 3.93 16.19
N THR A 229 5.48 3.16 15.27
CA THR A 229 4.81 3.70 14.09
C THR A 229 3.49 3.00 13.79
N GLY A 230 2.50 3.78 13.31
CA GLY A 230 1.32 3.28 12.61
C GLY A 230 1.44 3.45 11.10
N ALA A 231 2.44 4.21 10.62
CA ALA A 231 2.67 4.43 9.21
C ALA A 231 3.36 3.23 8.54
N SER A 232 2.95 2.91 7.33
CA SER A 232 3.62 1.89 6.51
C SER A 232 4.87 2.46 5.86
N ALA A 233 5.93 1.67 5.78
CA ALA A 233 7.17 2.04 5.13
C ALA A 233 7.01 2.08 3.62
N ALA A 234 7.30 3.20 2.97
CA ALA A 234 7.44 3.26 1.52
C ALA A 234 8.88 2.91 1.14
N VAL A 235 9.08 1.91 0.27
CA VAL A 235 10.41 1.39 -0.08
C VAL A 235 10.77 1.72 -1.51
N SER A 236 11.90 2.39 -1.74
CA SER A 236 12.36 2.75 -3.08
C SER A 236 13.85 2.98 -3.15
N GLY A 237 14.52 2.40 -4.17
CA GLY A 237 15.93 2.66 -4.45
C GLY A 237 16.87 2.33 -3.28
N GLY A 238 16.61 1.23 -2.58
CA GLY A 238 17.41 0.79 -1.43
C GLY A 238 17.19 1.61 -0.14
N HIS A 239 16.10 2.37 -0.06
CA HIS A 239 15.74 3.15 1.12
C HIS A 239 14.29 2.92 1.51
N ALA A 240 14.00 2.98 2.82
CA ALA A 240 12.65 3.00 3.38
C ALA A 240 12.36 4.36 4.03
N TYR A 241 11.11 4.83 3.91
CA TYR A 241 10.65 6.12 4.44
C TYR A 241 9.43 5.87 5.32
N VAL A 242 9.50 6.28 6.59
CA VAL A 242 8.49 5.97 7.62
C VAL A 242 8.21 7.20 8.47
N GLY A 243 6.95 7.52 8.71
CA GLY A 243 6.52 8.45 9.75
C GLY A 243 6.46 7.75 11.10
N THR A 244 6.80 8.44 12.19
CA THR A 244 6.81 7.86 13.54
C THR A 244 6.01 8.68 14.54
N PHE A 245 5.64 8.07 15.66
CA PHE A 245 5.05 8.76 16.80
C PHE A 245 6.09 9.56 17.62
N GLY A 246 7.37 9.40 17.32
CA GLY A 246 8.45 10.29 17.80
C GLY A 246 8.45 11.66 17.13
N ASN A 247 7.41 12.01 16.37
CA ASN A 247 7.26 13.29 15.66
C ASN A 247 8.29 13.49 14.52
N GLU A 248 8.74 12.39 13.95
CA GLU A 248 9.77 12.39 12.89
C GLU A 248 9.33 11.60 11.66
N VAL A 249 9.85 12.02 10.51
CA VAL A 249 9.92 11.18 9.31
C VAL A 249 11.36 10.65 9.23
N VAL A 250 11.50 9.34 9.12
CA VAL A 250 12.80 8.64 9.13
C VAL A 250 13.05 8.03 7.76
N ALA A 251 14.24 8.26 7.20
CA ALA A 251 14.73 7.51 6.05
C ALA A 251 15.80 6.52 6.50
N VAL A 252 15.64 5.27 6.11
CA VAL A 252 16.57 4.17 6.40
C VAL A 252 17.32 3.80 5.13
N ASP A 253 18.65 3.74 5.21
CA ASP A 253 19.52 3.16 4.17
C ASP A 253 19.64 1.66 4.42
N MET A 254 19.03 0.88 3.53
CA MET A 254 18.91 -0.58 3.70
C MET A 254 20.26 -1.29 3.52
N ALA A 255 21.14 -0.77 2.68
CA ALA A 255 22.49 -1.34 2.49
C ALA A 255 23.37 -1.13 3.73
N LYS A 256 23.24 0.02 4.37
CA LYS A 256 23.95 0.35 5.61
C LYS A 256 23.25 -0.16 6.86
N ARG A 257 21.98 -0.60 6.73
CA ARG A 257 21.12 -1.03 7.86
C ARG A 257 21.05 0.03 8.95
N ALA A 258 20.92 1.29 8.56
CA ALA A 258 20.98 2.42 9.46
C ALA A 258 20.11 3.58 8.99
N VAL A 259 19.71 4.42 9.93
CA VAL A 259 19.01 5.68 9.63
C VAL A 259 19.95 6.59 8.83
N ARG A 260 19.45 7.06 7.67
CA ARG A 260 20.16 7.99 6.78
C ARG A 260 19.93 9.44 7.17
N TRP A 261 18.66 9.79 7.43
CA TRP A 261 18.27 11.11 7.90
C TRP A 261 16.96 11.03 8.70
N ARG A 262 16.76 12.02 9.56
CA ARG A 262 15.53 12.29 10.30
C ARG A 262 15.05 13.68 9.98
N TYR A 263 13.75 13.86 9.91
CA TYR A 263 13.11 15.15 9.79
C TYR A 263 12.07 15.31 10.89
N ALA A 264 12.21 16.36 11.69
CA ALA A 264 11.21 16.87 12.62
C ALA A 264 10.86 18.31 12.24
N HIS A 265 9.58 18.69 12.39
CA HIS A 265 9.22 20.09 12.15
C HIS A 265 9.81 20.97 13.28
N PRO A 266 10.46 22.11 12.96
CA PRO A 266 11.26 22.85 13.95
C PRO A 266 10.46 23.45 15.12
N THR A 267 9.15 23.67 14.95
CA THR A 267 8.29 24.32 15.96
C THR A 267 7.02 23.55 16.31
N ARG A 268 6.79 22.38 15.67
CA ARG A 268 5.59 21.57 15.90
C ARG A 268 5.99 20.12 16.18
N SER A 269 5.64 19.62 17.36
CA SER A 269 5.94 18.26 17.81
C SER A 269 4.65 17.44 17.79
N PHE A 270 4.36 16.83 16.65
CA PHE A 270 3.19 15.97 16.44
C PHE A 270 3.56 14.75 15.59
N PRO A 271 2.92 13.60 15.84
CA PRO A 271 3.19 12.37 15.12
C PRO A 271 2.91 12.47 13.61
N PHE A 272 3.71 11.71 12.84
CA PHE A 272 3.46 11.42 11.43
C PHE A 272 2.79 10.04 11.32
N TYR A 273 1.47 10.03 11.26
CA TYR A 273 0.68 8.80 11.15
C TYR A 273 0.50 8.34 9.71
N ALA A 274 0.43 9.29 8.77
CA ALA A 274 0.26 9.00 7.36
C ALA A 274 1.48 8.31 6.75
N SER A 275 1.26 7.34 5.86
CA SER A 275 2.30 6.72 5.07
C SER A 275 2.77 7.67 3.96
N ALA A 276 4.08 7.74 3.72
CA ALA A 276 4.64 8.67 2.76
C ALA A 276 4.32 8.32 1.31
N ALA A 277 4.16 9.36 0.45
CA ALA A 277 4.31 9.20 -0.99
C ALA A 277 5.76 9.50 -1.39
N VAL A 278 6.35 8.63 -2.23
CA VAL A 278 7.77 8.72 -2.59
C VAL A 278 7.94 8.80 -4.10
N THR A 279 8.42 9.96 -4.57
CA THR A 279 8.79 10.19 -5.97
C THR A 279 10.30 10.04 -6.17
N ALA A 280 10.79 10.35 -7.35
CA ALA A 280 12.23 10.34 -7.63
C ALA A 280 13.04 11.29 -6.73
N ASP A 281 12.47 12.42 -6.33
CA ASP A 281 13.16 13.51 -5.62
C ASP A 281 12.46 14.01 -4.35
N ARG A 282 11.25 13.52 -4.04
CA ARG A 282 10.41 13.96 -2.90
C ARG A 282 9.92 12.81 -2.05
N VAL A 283 9.77 13.10 -0.75
CA VAL A 283 8.98 12.35 0.22
C VAL A 283 7.86 13.28 0.69
N ILE A 284 6.60 12.92 0.45
CA ILE A 284 5.44 13.72 0.82
C ILE A 284 4.67 12.98 1.91
N VAL A 285 4.36 13.64 3.03
CA VAL A 285 3.68 13.02 4.17
C VAL A 285 2.71 13.99 4.84
N GLY A 286 1.60 13.47 5.33
CA GLY A 286 0.66 14.19 6.18
C GLY A 286 1.08 14.12 7.65
N GLY A 287 0.87 15.20 8.41
CA GLY A 287 1.19 15.27 9.84
C GLY A 287 -0.05 15.58 10.70
N ARG A 288 -0.04 15.11 11.95
CA ARG A 288 -1.03 15.52 12.95
C ARG A 288 -0.85 16.98 13.39
N ASP A 289 0.25 17.61 12.98
CA ASP A 289 0.54 19.05 13.14
C ASP A 289 -0.26 19.95 12.19
N LYS A 290 -1.19 19.37 11.41
CA LYS A 290 -2.05 20.04 10.42
C LYS A 290 -1.27 20.52 9.18
N LEU A 291 -0.17 19.84 8.86
CA LEU A 291 0.62 20.14 7.67
C LEU A 291 0.70 18.94 6.74
N VAL A 292 0.82 19.25 5.45
CA VAL A 292 1.40 18.35 4.46
C VAL A 292 2.83 18.81 4.23
N HIS A 293 3.78 17.89 4.36
CA HIS A 293 5.20 18.17 4.21
C HIS A 293 5.74 17.54 2.94
N ALA A 294 6.52 18.26 2.17
CA ALA A 294 7.36 17.71 1.12
C ALA A 294 8.82 17.89 1.46
N LEU A 295 9.51 16.78 1.52
CA LEU A 295 10.92 16.71 1.88
C LEU A 295 11.76 16.32 0.66
N ASN A 296 12.97 16.82 0.57
CA ASN A 296 13.95 16.33 -0.39
C ASN A 296 14.31 14.88 -0.03
N ARG A 297 14.08 13.96 -0.94
CA ARG A 297 14.26 12.52 -0.72
C ARG A 297 15.67 12.13 -0.26
N SER A 298 16.69 12.80 -0.77
CA SER A 298 18.10 12.45 -0.48
C SER A 298 18.59 13.00 0.86
N THR A 299 18.07 14.16 1.28
CA THR A 299 18.62 14.91 2.43
C THR A 299 17.67 15.05 3.61
N GLY A 300 16.37 14.77 3.44
CA GLY A 300 15.34 15.02 4.46
C GLY A 300 15.01 16.50 4.67
N LYS A 301 15.65 17.42 3.96
CA LYS A 301 15.38 18.87 4.12
C LYS A 301 13.98 19.21 3.59
N PRO A 302 13.22 20.07 4.29
CA PRO A 302 11.92 20.51 3.81
C PRO A 302 12.07 21.31 2.50
N VAL A 303 11.14 21.05 1.56
CA VAL A 303 11.02 21.77 0.29
C VAL A 303 9.86 22.75 0.35
N TRP A 304 8.71 22.26 0.79
CA TRP A 304 7.53 23.06 1.06
C TRP A 304 6.66 22.40 2.14
N THR A 305 5.81 23.19 2.76
CA THR A 305 4.73 22.75 3.63
C THR A 305 3.42 23.40 3.20
N PHE A 306 2.31 22.68 3.36
CA PHE A 306 0.95 23.21 3.13
C PHE A 306 0.13 23.05 4.41
N THR A 307 -0.55 24.12 4.84
CA THR A 307 -1.34 24.13 6.08
C THR A 307 -2.80 23.77 5.80
N THR A 308 -3.31 22.77 6.52
CA THR A 308 -4.71 22.38 6.61
C THR A 308 -5.35 22.93 7.91
N ARG A 309 -6.67 22.79 8.08
CA ARG A 309 -7.36 23.27 9.30
C ARG A 309 -7.41 22.22 10.42
N ALA A 310 -7.21 20.93 10.08
CA ALA A 310 -7.14 19.82 11.03
C ALA A 310 -5.99 18.88 10.70
N ARG A 311 -5.77 17.85 11.53
CA ARG A 311 -4.73 16.83 11.31
C ARG A 311 -4.89 16.12 9.96
N VAL A 312 -3.76 15.68 9.40
CA VAL A 312 -3.71 14.96 8.14
C VAL A 312 -3.25 13.53 8.43
N GLU A 313 -4.21 12.60 8.51
CA GLU A 313 -3.97 11.16 8.71
C GLU A 313 -4.04 10.39 7.39
N SER A 314 -4.73 10.95 6.40
CA SER A 314 -4.75 10.47 5.03
C SER A 314 -3.34 10.46 4.44
N SER A 315 -2.95 9.35 3.85
CA SER A 315 -1.66 9.21 3.17
C SER A 315 -1.71 9.84 1.78
N PRO A 316 -0.79 10.76 1.44
CA PRO A 316 -0.83 11.49 0.17
C PRO A 316 -0.69 10.57 -1.05
N LEU A 317 -1.40 10.89 -2.14
CA LEU A 317 -1.28 10.26 -3.44
C LEU A 317 -0.67 11.24 -4.42
N VAL A 318 0.34 10.82 -5.18
CA VAL A 318 0.91 11.62 -6.28
C VAL A 318 0.39 11.09 -7.62
N ALA A 319 -0.17 11.98 -8.44
CA ALA A 319 -0.61 11.67 -9.80
C ALA A 319 -0.12 12.76 -10.76
N GLY A 320 0.90 12.44 -11.57
CA GLY A 320 1.59 13.41 -12.41
C GLY A 320 2.27 14.50 -11.58
N ASN A 321 1.89 15.76 -11.81
CA ASN A 321 2.41 16.93 -11.09
C ASN A 321 1.53 17.38 -9.90
N ARG A 322 0.59 16.56 -9.45
CA ARG A 322 -0.33 16.89 -8.36
C ARG A 322 -0.22 15.90 -7.20
N VAL A 323 -0.42 16.42 -5.99
CA VAL A 323 -0.54 15.65 -4.75
C VAL A 323 -1.98 15.75 -4.28
N PHE A 324 -2.63 14.63 -4.03
CA PHE A 324 -3.97 14.57 -3.44
C PHE A 324 -3.90 14.03 -2.02
N VAL A 325 -4.58 14.69 -1.09
CA VAL A 325 -4.58 14.28 0.32
C VAL A 325 -5.86 14.72 1.01
N GLY A 326 -6.47 13.81 1.77
CA GLY A 326 -7.58 14.11 2.66
C GLY A 326 -7.11 14.74 3.96
N SER A 327 -7.98 15.49 4.61
CA SER A 327 -7.73 16.04 5.94
C SER A 327 -8.96 15.84 6.84
N ASN A 328 -8.74 15.77 8.15
CA ASN A 328 -9.82 15.67 9.12
C ASN A 328 -10.64 16.97 9.23
N ASP A 329 -10.29 18.02 8.47
CA ASP A 329 -11.16 19.21 8.28
C ASP A 329 -12.26 18.99 7.23
N GLY A 330 -12.36 17.78 6.67
CA GLY A 330 -13.37 17.42 5.68
C GLY A 330 -13.04 17.89 4.26
N VAL A 331 -11.79 18.23 3.98
CA VAL A 331 -11.37 18.70 2.65
C VAL A 331 -10.39 17.73 2.01
N LEU A 332 -10.65 17.40 0.75
CA LEU A 332 -9.70 16.74 -0.13
C LEU A 332 -8.94 17.84 -0.90
N TYR A 333 -7.66 17.94 -0.63
CA TYR A 333 -6.77 18.94 -1.25
C TYR A 333 -6.04 18.36 -2.46
N GLY A 334 -5.96 19.14 -3.54
CA GLY A 334 -5.07 18.94 -4.69
C GLY A 334 -3.98 20.01 -4.66
N LEU A 335 -2.72 19.61 -4.52
CA LEU A 335 -1.58 20.50 -4.42
C LEU A 335 -0.67 20.31 -5.63
N ASP A 336 -0.01 21.36 -6.07
CA ASP A 336 1.07 21.28 -7.05
C ASP A 336 2.29 20.60 -6.40
N LEU A 337 2.81 19.55 -7.02
CA LEU A 337 3.90 18.73 -6.47
C LEU A 337 5.20 19.53 -6.28
N ALA A 338 5.48 20.48 -7.15
CA ALA A 338 6.73 21.24 -7.11
C ALA A 338 6.72 22.32 -6.02
N SER A 339 5.59 23.03 -5.87
CA SER A 339 5.48 24.22 -5.03
C SER A 339 4.64 24.06 -3.76
N GLY A 340 3.83 23.01 -3.65
CA GLY A 340 2.87 22.84 -2.57
C GLY A 340 1.67 23.78 -2.62
N LYS A 341 1.52 24.59 -3.67
CA LYS A 341 0.38 25.50 -3.84
C LYS A 341 -0.89 24.69 -4.08
N LYS A 342 -1.99 25.09 -3.43
CA LYS A 342 -3.30 24.50 -3.69
C LYS A 342 -3.76 24.84 -5.10
N VAL A 343 -4.05 23.82 -5.90
CA VAL A 343 -4.54 23.93 -7.29
C VAL A 343 -5.96 23.39 -7.45
N TRP A 344 -6.45 22.65 -6.47
CA TRP A 344 -7.79 22.10 -6.44
C TRP A 344 -8.20 21.75 -5.01
N GLU A 345 -9.50 21.77 -4.72
CA GLU A 345 -10.04 21.24 -3.48
C GLU A 345 -11.50 20.78 -3.65
N PHE A 346 -11.92 19.86 -2.78
CA PHE A 346 -13.30 19.44 -2.62
C PHE A 346 -13.65 19.37 -1.14
N VAL A 347 -14.78 20.00 -0.75
CA VAL A 347 -15.29 19.96 0.61
C VAL A 347 -16.28 18.82 0.72
N ALA A 348 -15.91 17.75 1.42
CA ALA A 348 -16.75 16.59 1.69
C ALA A 348 -17.73 16.84 2.83
N GLY A 349 -17.34 17.64 3.83
CA GLY A 349 -18.14 17.97 5.01
C GLY A 349 -17.87 17.08 6.21
N ALA A 350 -17.36 15.85 6.00
CA ALA A 350 -16.94 14.93 7.05
C ALA A 350 -15.44 14.65 6.97
N PRO A 351 -14.77 14.25 8.06
CA PRO A 351 -13.33 13.96 8.05
C PRO A 351 -12.93 12.94 6.99
N LEU A 352 -11.80 13.20 6.32
CA LEU A 352 -11.21 12.33 5.31
C LEU A 352 -9.91 11.73 5.87
N SER A 353 -10.01 10.63 6.62
CA SER A 353 -8.88 9.88 7.14
C SER A 353 -8.40 8.80 6.16
N ALA A 354 -9.29 8.24 5.36
CA ALA A 354 -8.92 7.33 4.27
C ALA A 354 -7.95 7.99 3.29
N SER A 355 -7.10 7.19 2.64
CA SER A 355 -6.17 7.70 1.63
C SER A 355 -6.81 7.65 0.24
N PRO A 356 -6.54 8.64 -0.62
CA PRO A 356 -7.03 8.63 -1.99
C PRO A 356 -6.39 7.51 -2.81
N ALA A 357 -7.15 6.97 -3.75
CA ALA A 357 -6.76 5.98 -4.74
C ALA A 357 -7.04 6.53 -6.14
N ALA A 358 -6.15 6.25 -7.11
CA ALA A 358 -6.35 6.74 -8.47
C ALA A 358 -6.04 5.68 -9.53
N ALA A 359 -6.99 5.45 -10.44
CA ALA A 359 -6.83 4.55 -11.57
C ALA A 359 -7.77 4.94 -12.72
N GLY A 360 -7.34 4.76 -13.97
CA GLY A 360 -8.18 4.96 -15.14
C GLY A 360 -8.78 6.38 -15.28
N GLY A 361 -8.09 7.39 -14.77
CA GLY A 361 -8.58 8.78 -14.77
C GLY A 361 -9.58 9.11 -13.66
N ALA A 362 -9.90 8.14 -12.77
CA ALA A 362 -10.72 8.35 -11.60
C ALA A 362 -9.86 8.55 -10.33
N LEU A 363 -10.32 9.41 -9.43
CA LEU A 363 -9.81 9.60 -8.07
C LEU A 363 -10.92 9.21 -7.10
N VAL A 364 -10.64 8.32 -6.15
CA VAL A 364 -11.63 7.79 -5.20
C VAL A 364 -11.13 8.00 -3.77
N ILE A 365 -12.02 8.37 -2.84
CA ILE A 365 -11.71 8.52 -1.41
C ILE A 365 -12.94 8.26 -0.54
N GLY A 366 -12.75 7.59 0.58
CA GLY A 366 -13.77 7.39 1.62
C GLY A 366 -13.77 8.50 2.67
N SER A 367 -14.88 8.66 3.37
CA SER A 367 -15.07 9.61 4.47
C SER A 367 -15.63 8.96 5.73
N GLN A 368 -15.50 9.63 6.86
CA GLN A 368 -15.96 9.10 8.15
C GLN A 368 -17.48 9.10 8.33
N ASP A 369 -18.25 9.74 7.44
CA ASP A 369 -19.72 9.62 7.37
C ASP A 369 -20.19 8.50 6.42
N GLY A 370 -19.28 7.62 6.00
CA GLY A 370 -19.58 6.44 5.18
C GLY A 370 -19.77 6.73 3.69
N VAL A 371 -19.35 7.90 3.21
CA VAL A 371 -19.45 8.22 1.78
C VAL A 371 -18.16 7.90 1.04
N LEU A 372 -18.28 7.12 -0.03
CA LEU A 372 -17.21 6.96 -1.01
C LEU A 372 -17.44 7.96 -2.15
N TYR A 373 -16.48 8.85 -2.37
CA TYR A 373 -16.51 9.85 -3.43
C TYR A 373 -15.67 9.40 -4.61
N CYS A 374 -16.15 9.67 -5.84
CA CYS A 374 -15.38 9.47 -7.06
C CYS A 374 -15.37 10.75 -7.90
N PHE A 375 -14.18 11.12 -8.35
CA PHE A 375 -13.92 12.26 -9.20
C PHE A 375 -13.28 11.81 -10.49
N SER A 376 -13.52 12.55 -11.58
CA SER A 376 -12.76 12.45 -12.82
C SER A 376 -12.71 13.80 -13.54
N SER A 377 -11.82 13.92 -14.51
CA SER A 377 -11.79 15.07 -15.46
C SER A 377 -12.89 15.00 -16.49
#